data_ce3e14401a0b746330b4ffdbf00f228f
#
_entry.id   ce3e14401a0b746330b4ffdbf00f228f
#
_cell.length_a   1.000
_cell.length_b   1.000
_cell.length_c   1.000
_cell.angle_alpha   90.00
_cell.angle_beta   90.00
_cell.angle_gamma   90.00
#
_symmetry.space_group_name_H-M   'P 1'
#
loop_
_entity.id
_entity.type
_entity.pdbx_description
1 polymer ?
#
loop_
_entity_poly.entity_id
_entity_poly.type
_entity_poly.pdbx_seq_one_letter_code
_entity_poly.pdbx_strand_id
1 'polypeptide(L)'
;MTAFPPSRQSPDVPPDGLPAPGRFAHLDPGDGACLMESAALLAGGDFTDSPAGTHPALAALARVVNDSVGDATRHALWPLAAEFADARPLDRAYTSLLVGSVVDAARVLRPASWRLARHGRACRRRSEKLTHTPAGGLPGRAADLLWWRGPGRRYLEHALRVLCAAPDADQRLARLLRRAVAEARDRTAGDGVARGGRVPAGEGREGRCNR
;
A
#
# COMPACT_ATOMS: atom_id res chain seq x y z
N MET A 1 -29.26 33.24 29.00
CA MET A 1 -28.28 32.96 27.95
C MET A 1 -27.90 31.48 28.12
N THR A 2 -28.56 30.61 27.38
CA THR A 2 -28.34 29.15 27.43
C THR A 2 -27.35 28.78 26.34
N ALA A 3 -26.13 28.38 26.76
CA ALA A 3 -25.09 27.93 25.83
C ALA A 3 -25.50 26.59 25.23
N PHE A 4 -25.60 26.52 23.90
CA PHE A 4 -25.73 25.24 23.15
C PHE A 4 -24.45 24.42 23.34
N PRO A 5 -24.57 23.12 23.68
CA PRO A 5 -23.42 22.26 23.70
C PRO A 5 -22.85 22.11 22.28
N PRO A 6 -21.52 22.00 22.11
CA PRO A 6 -20.93 21.78 20.80
C PRO A 6 -21.46 20.50 20.21
N SER A 7 -21.95 20.58 18.97
CA SER A 7 -22.42 19.45 18.18
C SER A 7 -21.31 18.39 18.12
N ARG A 8 -21.53 17.23 18.71
CA ARG A 8 -20.69 16.04 18.47
C ARG A 8 -20.81 15.75 16.97
N GLN A 9 -19.76 16.00 16.24
CA GLN A 9 -19.64 15.53 14.87
C GLN A 9 -19.81 14.03 14.91
N SER A 10 -20.84 13.52 14.24
CA SER A 10 -21.04 12.09 14.05
C SER A 10 -19.81 11.53 13.33
N PRO A 11 -19.29 10.33 13.71
CA PRO A 11 -18.11 9.73 13.10
C PRO A 11 -18.29 9.33 11.61
N ASP A 12 -19.47 9.61 11.04
CA ASP A 12 -19.90 9.14 9.72
C ASP A 12 -19.81 10.21 8.61
N VAL A 13 -19.32 11.43 8.91
CA VAL A 13 -19.17 12.44 7.87
C VAL A 13 -17.74 12.38 7.34
N PRO A 14 -17.55 12.10 6.03
CA PRO A 14 -16.24 12.20 5.41
C PRO A 14 -15.63 13.59 5.62
N PRO A 15 -14.30 13.76 5.63
CA PRO A 15 -13.70 15.08 5.56
C PRO A 15 -14.34 15.89 4.44
N ASP A 16 -14.65 17.18 4.70
CA ASP A 16 -15.36 18.04 3.78
C ASP A 16 -14.83 17.93 2.34
N GLY A 17 -15.68 17.51 1.42
CA GLY A 17 -15.37 17.38 0.00
C GLY A 17 -15.00 15.99 -0.52
N LEU A 18 -14.89 14.98 0.34
CA LEU A 18 -14.67 13.60 -0.14
C LEU A 18 -16.00 12.85 -0.36
N PRO A 19 -16.08 11.98 -1.38
CA PRO A 19 -17.22 11.09 -1.57
C PRO A 19 -17.42 10.14 -0.39
N ALA A 20 -18.65 9.65 -0.20
CA ALA A 20 -18.96 8.66 0.83
C ALA A 20 -18.18 7.35 0.60
N PRO A 21 -17.72 6.66 1.69
CA PRO A 21 -17.02 5.39 1.57
C PRO A 21 -17.87 4.31 0.91
N GLY A 22 -17.39 3.78 -0.23
CA GLY A 22 -18.08 2.77 -1.03
C GLY A 22 -17.29 1.47 -1.19
N ARG A 23 -17.99 0.41 -1.61
CA ARG A 23 -17.38 -0.85 -2.06
C ARG A 23 -17.08 -0.74 -3.54
N PHE A 24 -16.08 -1.52 -3.97
CA PHE A 24 -15.68 -1.60 -5.38
C PHE A 24 -15.19 -0.27 -5.96
N ALA A 25 -14.79 -0.29 -7.22
CA ALA A 25 -14.44 0.90 -7.95
C ALA A 25 -15.70 1.59 -8.49
N HIS A 26 -15.69 2.93 -8.49
CA HIS A 26 -16.77 3.77 -8.96
C HIS A 26 -16.34 4.46 -10.26
N LEU A 27 -17.32 4.83 -11.10
CA LEU A 27 -17.08 5.58 -12.32
C LEU A 27 -17.12 7.09 -12.07
N ASP A 28 -17.92 7.51 -11.10
CA ASP A 28 -18.13 8.91 -10.75
C ASP A 28 -18.03 9.12 -9.23
N PRO A 29 -17.36 10.17 -8.77
CA PRO A 29 -17.29 10.51 -7.34
C PRO A 29 -18.66 10.70 -6.67
N GLY A 30 -19.70 11.06 -7.45
CA GLY A 30 -21.06 11.22 -6.95
C GLY A 30 -21.70 9.91 -6.48
N ASP A 31 -21.23 8.77 -6.96
CA ASP A 31 -21.71 7.43 -6.57
C ASP A 31 -20.99 6.90 -5.30
N GLY A 32 -20.03 7.65 -4.77
CA GLY A 32 -19.17 7.25 -3.67
C GLY A 32 -17.71 7.07 -4.11
N ALA A 33 -16.86 6.61 -3.20
CA ALA A 33 -15.48 6.27 -3.52
C ALA A 33 -14.98 5.09 -2.69
N CYS A 34 -14.16 4.24 -3.28
CA CYS A 34 -13.38 3.28 -2.53
C CYS A 34 -12.17 3.98 -1.87
N LEU A 35 -11.50 3.29 -0.95
CA LEU A 35 -10.35 3.84 -0.24
C LEU A 35 -9.24 4.34 -1.19
N MET A 36 -9.05 3.67 -2.34
CA MET A 36 -8.02 4.04 -3.31
C MET A 36 -8.41 5.25 -4.16
N GLU A 37 -9.67 5.36 -4.55
CA GLU A 37 -10.20 6.53 -5.26
C GLU A 37 -10.13 7.78 -4.40
N SER A 38 -10.44 7.66 -3.11
CA SER A 38 -10.27 8.74 -2.15
C SER A 38 -8.80 9.14 -1.96
N ALA A 39 -7.89 8.16 -1.94
CA ALA A 39 -6.46 8.45 -1.91
C ALA A 39 -5.98 9.19 -3.16
N ALA A 40 -6.53 8.86 -4.34
CA ALA A 40 -6.22 9.56 -5.58
C ALA A 40 -6.68 11.03 -5.55
N LEU A 41 -7.91 11.28 -5.10
CA LEU A 41 -8.45 12.63 -4.95
C LEU A 41 -7.65 13.47 -3.94
N LEU A 42 -7.31 12.90 -2.78
CA LEU A 42 -6.51 13.59 -1.77
C LEU A 42 -5.09 13.93 -2.25
N ALA A 43 -4.54 13.12 -3.16
CA ALA A 43 -3.27 13.40 -3.82
C ALA A 43 -3.38 14.45 -4.97
N GLY A 44 -4.57 15.01 -5.23
CA GLY A 44 -4.82 15.92 -6.34
C GLY A 44 -4.74 15.28 -7.72
N GLY A 45 -4.89 13.95 -7.80
CA GLY A 45 -4.88 13.19 -9.04
C GLY A 45 -6.26 12.90 -9.61
N ASP A 46 -6.29 12.18 -10.74
CA ASP A 46 -7.52 11.71 -11.36
C ASP A 46 -8.24 10.70 -10.45
N PHE A 47 -9.58 10.65 -10.56
CA PHE A 47 -10.42 9.68 -9.86
C PHE A 47 -10.12 8.27 -10.37
N THR A 48 -9.37 7.49 -9.60
CA THR A 48 -8.91 6.14 -9.98
C THR A 48 -8.65 5.27 -8.76
N ASP A 49 -8.87 3.98 -8.89
CA ASP A 49 -8.54 2.97 -7.87
C ASP A 49 -7.05 2.58 -7.83
N SER A 50 -6.23 3.23 -8.66
CA SER A 50 -4.81 2.94 -8.82
C SER A 50 -3.95 4.21 -8.77
N PRO A 51 -3.97 4.97 -7.65
CA PRO A 51 -3.27 6.24 -7.52
C PRO A 51 -1.76 6.10 -7.74
N ALA A 52 -1.17 7.08 -8.43
CA ALA A 52 0.25 7.06 -8.80
C ALA A 52 1.19 7.08 -7.58
N GLY A 53 0.77 7.69 -6.47
CA GLY A 53 1.53 7.76 -5.20
C GLY A 53 1.54 6.48 -4.39
N THR A 54 0.74 5.48 -4.75
CA THR A 54 0.61 4.21 -4.02
C THR A 54 1.30 3.07 -4.77
N HIS A 55 1.98 2.20 -4.03
CA HIS A 55 2.59 1.01 -4.63
C HIS A 55 1.51 0.03 -5.13
N PRO A 56 1.59 -0.53 -6.37
CA PRO A 56 0.54 -1.36 -6.97
C PRO A 56 0.11 -2.58 -6.13
N ALA A 57 1.04 -3.23 -5.44
CA ALA A 57 0.71 -4.36 -4.57
C ALA A 57 -0.05 -3.93 -3.30
N LEU A 58 0.27 -2.75 -2.76
CA LEU A 58 -0.45 -2.16 -1.63
C LEU A 58 -1.85 -1.72 -2.03
N ALA A 59 -2.01 -1.08 -3.20
CA ALA A 59 -3.32 -0.72 -3.74
C ALA A 59 -4.20 -1.98 -3.96
N ALA A 60 -3.62 -3.08 -4.45
CA ALA A 60 -4.34 -4.34 -4.59
C ALA A 60 -4.79 -4.92 -3.24
N LEU A 61 -3.95 -4.86 -2.20
CA LEU A 61 -4.34 -5.24 -0.84
C LEU A 61 -5.47 -4.35 -0.33
N ALA A 62 -5.35 -3.03 -0.48
CA ALA A 62 -6.32 -2.05 0.00
C ALA A 62 -7.71 -2.26 -0.64
N ARG A 63 -7.78 -2.51 -1.96
CA ARG A 63 -9.04 -2.81 -2.65
C ARG A 63 -9.72 -4.04 -2.09
N VAL A 64 -9.00 -5.15 -1.94
CA VAL A 64 -9.60 -6.38 -1.39
C VAL A 64 -10.06 -6.17 0.05
N VAL A 65 -9.31 -5.44 0.87
CA VAL A 65 -9.72 -5.10 2.24
C VAL A 65 -10.98 -4.24 2.22
N ASN A 66 -10.99 -3.14 1.44
CA ASN A 66 -12.15 -2.25 1.29
C ASN A 66 -13.43 -3.01 0.92
N ASP A 67 -13.33 -3.98 0.00
CA ASP A 67 -14.48 -4.73 -0.50
C ASP A 67 -14.93 -5.85 0.44
N SER A 68 -14.02 -6.35 1.28
CA SER A 68 -14.28 -7.51 2.15
C SER A 68 -14.78 -7.14 3.53
N VAL A 69 -14.45 -5.95 4.04
CA VAL A 69 -14.85 -5.53 5.40
C VAL A 69 -16.25 -4.95 5.43
N GLY A 70 -16.90 -5.03 6.61
CA GLY A 70 -18.19 -4.38 6.87
C GLY A 70 -18.09 -2.85 6.88
N ASP A 71 -19.24 -2.18 6.76
CA ASP A 71 -19.32 -0.72 6.58
C ASP A 71 -18.66 0.05 7.73
N ALA A 72 -18.92 -0.34 8.98
CA ALA A 72 -18.30 0.30 10.14
C ALA A 72 -16.75 0.24 10.09
N THR A 73 -16.20 -0.92 9.72
CA THR A 73 -14.75 -1.09 9.57
C THR A 73 -14.22 -0.28 8.39
N ARG A 74 -14.96 -0.22 7.27
CA ARG A 74 -14.60 0.59 6.11
C ARG A 74 -14.52 2.07 6.45
N HIS A 75 -15.51 2.61 7.15
CA HIS A 75 -15.48 3.98 7.66
C HIS A 75 -14.28 4.24 8.60
N ALA A 76 -13.98 3.28 9.49
CA ALA A 76 -12.81 3.38 10.36
C ALA A 76 -11.45 3.26 9.66
N LEU A 77 -11.41 2.82 8.40
CA LEU A 77 -10.22 2.80 7.55
C LEU A 77 -10.08 4.07 6.68
N TRP A 78 -11.13 4.88 6.58
CA TRP A 78 -11.16 6.05 5.71
C TRP A 78 -10.00 7.03 5.93
N PRO A 79 -9.58 7.34 7.17
CA PRO A 79 -8.45 8.23 7.41
C PRO A 79 -7.13 7.76 6.77
N LEU A 80 -6.98 6.46 6.47
CA LEU A 80 -5.81 5.95 5.77
C LEU A 80 -5.70 6.46 4.32
N ALA A 81 -6.80 6.97 3.72
CA ALA A 81 -6.77 7.45 2.34
C ALA A 81 -5.64 8.48 2.11
N ALA A 82 -5.45 9.41 3.05
CA ALA A 82 -4.38 10.40 2.98
C ALA A 82 -2.98 9.76 3.06
N GLU A 83 -2.84 8.66 3.78
CA GLU A 83 -1.56 7.99 3.97
C GLU A 83 -1.09 7.21 2.74
N PHE A 84 -2.01 6.84 1.85
CA PHE A 84 -1.68 6.12 0.61
C PHE A 84 -1.00 7.02 -0.43
N ALA A 85 -1.20 8.34 -0.38
CA ALA A 85 -0.62 9.29 -1.33
C ALA A 85 0.91 9.19 -1.42
N ASP A 86 1.57 8.88 -0.28
CA ASP A 86 3.04 8.78 -0.15
C ASP A 86 3.50 7.36 0.22
N ALA A 87 2.73 6.34 -0.18
CA ALA A 87 3.01 4.94 0.17
C ALA A 87 3.53 4.15 -1.05
N ARG A 88 4.61 4.65 -1.68
CA ARG A 88 5.21 4.05 -2.87
C ARG A 88 6.70 3.77 -2.71
N PRO A 89 7.10 2.77 -1.93
CA PRO A 89 8.49 2.35 -1.82
C PRO A 89 9.09 2.00 -3.19
N LEU A 90 10.34 2.38 -3.39
CA LEU A 90 11.12 2.09 -4.59
C LEU A 90 11.95 0.82 -4.44
N ASP A 91 12.05 0.30 -3.23
CA ASP A 91 12.71 -0.96 -2.91
C ASP A 91 12.06 -2.11 -3.68
N ARG A 92 12.86 -2.80 -4.49
CA ARG A 92 12.42 -3.94 -5.32
C ARG A 92 11.93 -5.12 -4.49
N ALA A 93 12.42 -5.29 -3.27
CA ALA A 93 12.00 -6.37 -2.37
C ALA A 93 10.61 -6.11 -1.77
N TYR A 94 10.13 -4.86 -1.75
CA TYR A 94 8.88 -4.47 -1.09
C TYR A 94 7.68 -5.34 -1.49
N THR A 95 7.46 -5.59 -2.79
CA THR A 95 6.33 -6.43 -3.23
C THR A 95 6.37 -7.82 -2.60
N SER A 96 7.55 -8.45 -2.55
CA SER A 96 7.68 -9.79 -1.96
C SER A 96 7.60 -9.78 -0.44
N LEU A 97 8.03 -8.72 0.22
CA LEU A 97 7.86 -8.52 1.66
C LEU A 97 6.39 -8.34 2.03
N LEU A 98 5.67 -7.45 1.34
CA LEU A 98 4.25 -7.23 1.55
C LEU A 98 3.44 -8.52 1.37
N VAL A 99 3.63 -9.22 0.24
CA VAL A 99 2.93 -10.48 -0.02
C VAL A 99 3.30 -11.53 1.03
N GLY A 100 4.56 -11.59 1.43
CA GLY A 100 5.06 -12.48 2.49
C GLY A 100 4.37 -12.23 3.82
N SER A 101 4.21 -10.98 4.24
CA SER A 101 3.54 -10.62 5.51
C SER A 101 2.05 -11.02 5.51
N VAL A 102 1.35 -10.86 4.38
CA VAL A 102 -0.05 -11.30 4.23
C VAL A 102 -0.15 -12.82 4.27
N VAL A 103 0.77 -13.53 3.62
CA VAL A 103 0.83 -15.00 3.65
C VAL A 103 1.12 -15.50 5.06
N ASP A 104 2.02 -14.87 5.81
CA ASP A 104 2.34 -15.26 7.18
C ASP A 104 1.17 -15.00 8.12
N ALA A 105 0.41 -13.91 7.95
CA ALA A 105 -0.84 -13.68 8.66
C ALA A 105 -1.88 -14.80 8.40
N ALA A 106 -2.03 -15.23 7.15
CA ALA A 106 -2.91 -16.34 6.79
C ALA A 106 -2.44 -17.70 7.37
N ARG A 107 -1.12 -17.89 7.50
CA ARG A 107 -0.54 -19.10 8.10
C ARG A 107 -0.85 -19.25 9.59
N VAL A 108 -1.01 -18.15 10.30
CA VAL A 108 -1.48 -18.20 11.71
C VAL A 108 -2.85 -18.87 11.82
N LEU A 109 -3.73 -18.66 10.85
CA LEU A 109 -5.06 -19.29 10.80
C LEU A 109 -5.02 -20.73 10.28
N ARG A 110 -4.08 -21.05 9.39
CA ARG A 110 -3.94 -22.38 8.78
C ARG A 110 -2.48 -22.87 8.81
N PRO A 111 -1.93 -23.19 9.98
CA PRO A 111 -0.52 -23.54 10.14
C PRO A 111 -0.12 -24.80 9.36
N ALA A 112 -1.02 -25.76 9.19
CA ALA A 112 -0.80 -27.01 8.45
C ALA A 112 -0.87 -26.83 6.92
N SER A 113 -1.19 -25.62 6.39
CA SER A 113 -1.30 -25.41 4.96
C SER A 113 0.08 -25.43 4.27
N TRP A 114 0.41 -26.52 3.59
CA TRP A 114 1.64 -26.66 2.82
C TRP A 114 1.75 -25.60 1.70
N ARG A 115 0.61 -25.19 1.11
CA ARG A 115 0.56 -24.18 0.06
C ARG A 115 0.98 -22.81 0.61
N LEU A 116 0.41 -22.37 1.74
CA LEU A 116 0.84 -21.13 2.37
C LEU A 116 2.30 -21.17 2.82
N ALA A 117 2.76 -22.30 3.38
CA ALA A 117 4.17 -22.48 3.72
C ALA A 117 5.09 -22.34 2.50
N ARG A 118 4.72 -22.93 1.35
CA ARG A 118 5.46 -22.80 0.08
C ARG A 118 5.46 -21.33 -0.41
N HIS A 119 4.31 -20.64 -0.37
CA HIS A 119 4.22 -19.23 -0.77
C HIS A 119 5.12 -18.34 0.10
N GLY A 120 5.09 -18.51 1.42
CA GLY A 120 5.94 -17.76 2.35
C GLY A 120 7.43 -17.98 2.07
N ARG A 121 7.86 -19.24 1.83
CA ARG A 121 9.25 -19.53 1.44
C ARG A 121 9.65 -18.87 0.11
N ALA A 122 8.74 -18.86 -0.88
CA ALA A 122 9.00 -18.21 -2.17
C ALA A 122 9.15 -16.70 -2.03
N CYS A 123 8.30 -16.06 -1.22
CA CYS A 123 8.39 -14.63 -0.93
C CYS A 123 9.71 -14.28 -0.22
N ARG A 124 10.10 -15.02 0.83
CA ARG A 124 11.36 -14.80 1.54
C ARG A 124 12.58 -14.94 0.63
N ARG A 125 12.70 -16.03 -0.11
CA ARG A 125 13.82 -16.22 -1.07
C ARG A 125 13.91 -15.10 -2.09
N ARG A 126 12.77 -14.58 -2.54
CA ARG A 126 12.75 -13.47 -3.48
C ARG A 126 13.19 -12.17 -2.82
N SER A 127 12.68 -11.85 -1.63
CA SER A 127 13.08 -10.62 -0.92
C SER A 127 14.57 -10.63 -0.60
N GLU A 128 15.11 -11.73 -0.08
CA GLU A 128 16.55 -11.91 0.18
C GLU A 128 17.37 -11.67 -1.09
N LYS A 129 16.99 -12.31 -2.21
CA LYS A 129 17.67 -12.11 -3.49
C LYS A 129 17.66 -10.65 -3.94
N LEU A 130 16.54 -9.95 -3.79
CA LEU A 130 16.39 -8.57 -4.26
C LEU A 130 17.08 -7.55 -3.36
N THR A 131 17.17 -7.80 -2.05
CA THR A 131 17.92 -6.95 -1.10
C THR A 131 19.40 -6.87 -1.46
N HIS A 132 19.98 -7.95 -1.99
CA HIS A 132 21.38 -8.03 -2.37
C HIS A 132 21.63 -7.77 -3.88
N THR A 133 20.59 -7.46 -4.65
CA THR A 133 20.72 -7.22 -6.09
C THR A 133 20.69 -5.73 -6.37
N PRO A 134 21.70 -5.14 -7.02
CA PRO A 134 21.70 -3.73 -7.40
C PRO A 134 20.45 -3.36 -8.18
N ALA A 135 20.08 -2.07 -8.14
CA ALA A 135 18.95 -1.54 -8.87
C ALA A 135 18.99 -2.04 -10.31
N GLY A 136 18.13 -2.99 -10.63
CA GLY A 136 18.09 -3.60 -11.96
C GLY A 136 17.63 -2.57 -13.00
N GLY A 137 18.28 -2.56 -14.14
CA GLY A 137 17.81 -1.82 -15.31
C GLY A 137 16.42 -2.30 -15.78
N LEU A 138 16.04 -1.95 -17.01
CA LEU A 138 14.76 -2.37 -17.61
C LEU A 138 14.44 -3.87 -17.45
N PRO A 139 15.40 -4.83 -17.64
CA PRO A 139 15.13 -6.25 -17.43
C PRO A 139 14.72 -6.59 -16.00
N GLY A 140 15.32 -5.93 -15.01
CA GLY A 140 14.98 -6.15 -13.59
C GLY A 140 13.55 -5.69 -13.27
N ARG A 141 13.14 -4.52 -13.76
CA ARG A 141 11.78 -4.00 -13.60
C ARG A 141 10.73 -4.90 -14.27
N ALA A 142 11.03 -5.38 -15.48
CA ALA A 142 10.16 -6.32 -16.19
C ALA A 142 9.99 -7.63 -15.41
N ALA A 143 11.06 -8.19 -14.86
CA ALA A 143 11.01 -9.39 -14.04
C ALA A 143 10.20 -9.19 -12.74
N ASP A 144 10.27 -8.00 -12.12
CA ASP A 144 9.49 -7.66 -10.92
C ASP A 144 7.99 -7.53 -11.27
N LEU A 145 7.68 -6.91 -12.39
CA LEU A 145 6.31 -6.78 -12.90
C LEU A 145 5.70 -8.16 -13.24
N LEU A 146 6.46 -9.01 -13.94
CA LEU A 146 6.01 -10.37 -14.28
C LEU A 146 5.77 -11.20 -13.01
N TRP A 147 6.66 -11.10 -12.03
CA TRP A 147 6.45 -11.80 -10.76
C TRP A 147 5.20 -11.29 -10.04
N TRP A 148 5.00 -9.97 -9.99
CA TRP A 148 3.81 -9.37 -9.38
C TRP A 148 2.53 -9.81 -10.09
N ARG A 149 2.46 -9.71 -11.42
CA ARG A 149 1.28 -10.09 -12.22
C ARG A 149 1.02 -11.60 -12.21
N GLY A 150 2.02 -12.41 -11.94
CA GLY A 150 1.94 -13.87 -11.89
C GLY A 150 1.86 -14.42 -10.47
N PRO A 151 2.98 -14.98 -9.95
CA PRO A 151 2.97 -15.68 -8.66
C PRO A 151 2.64 -14.76 -7.48
N GLY A 152 3.14 -13.53 -7.43
CA GLY A 152 2.92 -12.60 -6.33
C GLY A 152 1.45 -12.33 -6.09
N ARG A 153 0.71 -11.99 -7.14
CA ARG A 153 -0.73 -11.75 -7.07
C ARG A 153 -1.50 -12.99 -6.62
N ARG A 154 -1.18 -14.16 -7.16
CA ARG A 154 -1.83 -15.43 -6.77
C ARG A 154 -1.59 -15.79 -5.30
N TYR A 155 -0.39 -15.49 -4.76
CA TYR A 155 -0.08 -15.74 -3.35
C TYR A 155 -0.87 -14.78 -2.45
N LEU A 156 -0.94 -13.52 -2.82
CA LEU A 156 -1.75 -12.51 -2.14
C LEU A 156 -3.23 -12.92 -2.10
N GLU A 157 -3.82 -13.23 -3.25
CA GLU A 157 -5.22 -13.62 -3.37
C GLU A 157 -5.54 -14.89 -2.58
N HIS A 158 -4.63 -15.89 -2.57
CA HIS A 158 -4.83 -17.09 -1.76
C HIS A 158 -4.81 -16.79 -0.26
N ALA A 159 -3.87 -15.97 0.20
CA ALA A 159 -3.75 -15.60 1.60
C ALA A 159 -4.97 -14.76 2.06
N LEU A 160 -5.41 -13.80 1.23
CA LEU A 160 -6.59 -12.97 1.53
C LEU A 160 -7.87 -13.80 1.60
N ARG A 161 -8.07 -14.78 0.73
CA ARG A 161 -9.23 -15.70 0.84
C ARG A 161 -9.25 -16.44 2.18
N VAL A 162 -8.09 -16.80 2.73
CA VAL A 162 -8.02 -17.43 4.06
C VAL A 162 -8.35 -16.44 5.16
N LEU A 163 -7.86 -15.20 5.06
CA LEU A 163 -8.12 -14.14 6.05
C LEU A 163 -9.57 -13.69 6.04
N CYS A 164 -10.18 -13.52 4.86
CA CYS A 164 -11.59 -13.14 4.72
C CYS A 164 -12.56 -14.21 5.22
N ALA A 165 -12.15 -15.48 5.28
CA ALA A 165 -12.96 -16.57 5.82
C ALA A 165 -12.88 -16.70 7.35
N ALA A 166 -12.09 -15.87 8.04
CA ALA A 166 -11.97 -15.90 9.49
C ALA A 166 -13.17 -15.24 10.18
N PRO A 167 -13.61 -15.70 11.36
CA PRO A 167 -14.69 -15.07 12.11
C PRO A 167 -14.43 -13.60 12.46
N ASP A 168 -13.17 -13.24 12.67
CA ASP A 168 -12.69 -11.89 12.98
C ASP A 168 -11.99 -11.21 11.78
N ALA A 169 -12.46 -11.52 10.55
CA ALA A 169 -11.87 -11.04 9.30
C ALA A 169 -11.67 -9.52 9.27
N ASP A 170 -12.71 -8.75 9.61
CA ASP A 170 -12.68 -7.29 9.62
C ASP A 170 -11.51 -6.72 10.43
N GLN A 171 -11.36 -7.19 11.67
CA GLN A 171 -10.30 -6.72 12.55
C GLN A 171 -8.91 -7.12 12.05
N ARG A 172 -8.78 -8.33 11.49
CA ARG A 172 -7.50 -8.81 10.94
C ARG A 172 -7.10 -8.03 9.70
N LEU A 173 -8.04 -7.86 8.78
CA LEU A 173 -7.82 -7.14 7.53
C LEU A 173 -7.49 -5.66 7.80
N ALA A 174 -8.24 -5.02 8.71
CA ALA A 174 -7.98 -3.62 9.09
C ALA A 174 -6.59 -3.45 9.72
N ARG A 175 -6.21 -4.32 10.66
CA ARG A 175 -4.86 -4.29 11.27
C ARG A 175 -3.75 -4.54 10.26
N LEU A 176 -3.97 -5.51 9.36
CA LEU A 176 -3.02 -5.84 8.31
C LEU A 176 -2.80 -4.65 7.38
N LEU A 177 -3.88 -3.99 6.94
CA LEU A 177 -3.80 -2.85 6.05
C LEU A 177 -3.10 -1.66 6.72
N ARG A 178 -3.46 -1.28 7.95
CA ARG A 178 -2.79 -0.20 8.69
C ARG A 178 -1.28 -0.44 8.81
N ARG A 179 -0.88 -1.67 9.16
CA ARG A 179 0.54 -2.02 9.24
C ARG A 179 1.23 -1.93 7.88
N ALA A 180 0.58 -2.42 6.82
CA ALA A 180 1.15 -2.39 5.47
C ALA A 180 1.35 -0.95 4.95
N VAL A 181 0.41 -0.05 5.24
CA VAL A 181 0.51 1.38 4.88
C VAL A 181 1.64 2.05 5.65
N ALA A 182 1.71 1.87 6.97
CA ALA A 182 2.78 2.42 7.80
C ALA A 182 4.16 1.95 7.30
N GLU A 183 4.34 0.65 7.07
CA GLU A 183 5.60 0.11 6.53
C GLU A 183 5.95 0.68 5.15
N ALA A 184 4.96 0.87 4.28
CA ALA A 184 5.19 1.46 2.96
C ALA A 184 5.68 2.90 3.05
N ARG A 185 5.08 3.71 3.92
CA ARG A 185 5.47 5.11 4.15
C ARG A 185 6.87 5.23 4.73
N ASP A 186 7.17 4.42 5.75
CA ASP A 186 8.51 4.41 6.37
C ASP A 186 9.60 4.10 5.33
N ARG A 187 9.36 3.13 4.45
CA ARG A 187 10.27 2.79 3.35
C ARG A 187 10.36 3.89 2.31
N THR A 188 9.25 4.52 1.95
CA THR A 188 9.23 5.64 1.00
C THR A 188 10.02 6.82 1.53
N ALA A 189 9.89 7.16 2.81
CA ALA A 189 10.67 8.20 3.47
C ALA A 189 12.18 7.87 3.48
N GLY A 190 12.54 6.62 3.77
CA GLY A 190 13.93 6.15 3.72
C GLY A 190 14.56 6.26 2.33
N ASP A 191 13.80 5.92 1.28
CA ASP A 191 14.23 6.08 -0.13
C ASP A 191 14.50 7.55 -0.49
N GLY A 192 13.72 8.49 0.06
CA GLY A 192 13.88 9.94 -0.13
C GLY A 192 15.20 10.46 0.48
N VAL A 193 15.51 10.04 1.71
CA VAL A 193 16.74 10.43 2.41
C VAL A 193 17.98 9.89 1.68
N ALA A 194 17.94 8.65 1.20
CA ALA A 194 19.05 8.05 0.47
C ALA A 194 19.38 8.76 -0.85
N ARG A 195 18.38 9.42 -1.48
CA ARG A 195 18.56 10.20 -2.72
C ARG A 195 19.03 11.63 -2.46
N GLY A 196 18.51 12.28 -1.42
CA GLY A 196 18.88 13.67 -1.07
C GLY A 196 20.32 13.82 -0.59
N GLY A 197 20.93 12.76 -0.05
CA GLY A 197 22.33 12.78 0.43
C GLY A 197 23.41 12.69 -0.67
N ARG A 198 23.03 12.50 -1.92
CA ARG A 198 23.96 12.48 -3.06
C ARG A 198 24.04 13.86 -3.72
N VAL A 199 24.61 14.86 -3.03
CA VAL A 199 25.05 16.11 -3.63
C VAL A 199 26.25 15.76 -4.53
N PRO A 200 26.24 16.06 -5.84
CA PRO A 200 27.43 15.89 -6.66
C PRO A 200 28.51 16.83 -6.11
N ALA A 201 29.65 16.27 -5.72
CA ALA A 201 30.83 17.05 -5.42
C ALA A 201 31.15 17.89 -6.67
N GLY A 202 30.95 19.21 -6.54
CA GLY A 202 31.24 20.16 -7.60
C GLY A 202 32.72 20.05 -7.95
N GLU A 203 33.02 19.63 -9.18
CA GLU A 203 34.33 19.79 -9.77
C GLU A 203 34.67 21.29 -9.85
N GLY A 204 35.50 21.72 -8.92
CA GLY A 204 36.15 23.03 -8.99
C GLY A 204 36.99 23.13 -10.23
N ARG A 205 36.42 23.75 -11.26
CA ARG A 205 37.15 24.16 -12.45
C ARG A 205 38.00 25.36 -12.07
N GLU A 206 39.22 25.09 -11.58
CA GLU A 206 40.27 26.12 -11.47
C GLU A 206 40.59 26.65 -12.87
N GLY A 207 40.20 27.91 -13.10
CA GLY A 207 40.58 28.66 -14.28
C GLY A 207 42.10 28.89 -14.31
N ARG A 208 42.80 28.21 -15.20
CA ARG A 208 44.16 28.59 -15.57
C ARG A 208 44.09 29.82 -16.49
N CYS A 209 44.32 30.96 -15.89
CA CYS A 209 44.72 32.16 -16.64
C CYS A 209 46.14 31.96 -17.15
N ASN A 210 46.36 31.94 -18.47
CA ASN A 210 47.68 31.99 -19.07
C ASN A 210 47.82 33.26 -19.91
N ARG A 211 48.87 33.98 -19.62
CA ARG A 211 49.26 35.22 -20.31
C ARG A 211 49.79 34.96 -21.69
#